data_6c96e9051a6b6e49507f68d754ba1dbd
#
_entry.id   6c96e9051a6b6e49507f68d754ba1dbd
#
_cell.length_a   1.000
_cell.length_b   1.000
_cell.length_c   1.000
_cell.angle_alpha   90.00
_cell.angle_beta   90.00
_cell.angle_gamma   90.00
#
_symmetry.space_group_name_H-M   'P 1'
#
loop_
_entity.id
_entity.type
_entity.pdbx_description
1 polymer ?
#
loop_
_entity_poly.entity_id
_entity_poly.type
_entity_poly.pdbx_seq_one_letter_code
_entity_poly.pdbx_strand_id
1 'polypeptide(L)'
;SLEDISSRNLKNNKGLLITEISNKSPLKGLLNINDIIIEARRTPITKPSDLDDIVEKMVKRGDKNLLLSIIDNNNRRRYLGVKIN
;
A
#
# COMPACT_ATOMS: atom_id res chain seq x y z
N SER A 1 -7.32 -11.49 -0.71
CA SER A 1 -8.57 -12.07 -1.16
C SER A 1 -9.75 -11.19 -0.79
N LEU A 2 -10.89 -11.41 -1.41
CA LEU A 2 -12.11 -10.67 -1.06
C LEU A 2 -12.53 -10.91 0.37
N GLU A 3 -12.34 -12.11 0.88
CA GLU A 3 -12.64 -12.43 2.26
C GLU A 3 -11.81 -11.60 3.23
N ASP A 4 -10.51 -11.50 2.99
CA ASP A 4 -9.63 -10.71 3.85
C ASP A 4 -10.02 -9.24 3.84
N ILE A 5 -10.34 -8.70 2.68
CA ILE A 5 -10.76 -7.32 2.53
C ILE A 5 -12.07 -7.08 3.27
N SER A 6 -13.05 -7.97 3.08
CA SER A 6 -14.36 -7.86 3.73
C SER A 6 -14.25 -8.00 5.25
N SER A 7 -13.44 -8.94 5.73
CA SER A 7 -13.30 -9.18 7.16
C SER A 7 -12.65 -8.00 7.90
N ARG A 8 -11.97 -7.11 7.18
CA ARG A 8 -11.34 -5.92 7.75
C ARG A 8 -12.20 -4.66 7.60
N ASN A 9 -13.48 -4.82 7.28
CA ASN A 9 -14.44 -3.72 7.18
C ASN A 9 -14.01 -2.63 6.18
N LEU A 10 -13.41 -3.02 5.08
CA LEU A 10 -13.03 -2.07 4.06
C LEU A 10 -14.23 -1.68 3.20
N LYS A 11 -14.39 -0.39 2.99
CA LYS A 11 -15.47 0.13 2.15
C LYS A 11 -15.28 -0.35 0.71
N ASN A 12 -16.35 -0.87 0.11
CA ASN A 12 -16.37 -1.31 -1.28
C ASN A 12 -15.36 -2.42 -1.59
N ASN A 13 -14.85 -3.11 -0.58
CA ASN A 13 -13.89 -4.21 -0.74
C ASN A 13 -12.69 -3.81 -1.61
N LYS A 14 -12.23 -2.58 -1.47
CA LYS A 14 -11.08 -2.07 -2.22
C LYS A 14 -9.81 -2.11 -1.38
N GLY A 15 -8.70 -2.31 -2.05
CA GLY A 15 -7.40 -2.36 -1.41
C GLY A 15 -6.50 -3.35 -2.12
N LEU A 16 -5.20 -3.24 -1.87
CA LEU A 16 -4.20 -4.14 -2.43
C LEU A 16 -3.62 -4.99 -1.31
N LEU A 17 -3.93 -6.28 -1.32
CA LEU A 17 -3.40 -7.21 -0.32
C LEU A 17 -1.93 -7.52 -0.61
N ILE A 18 -1.09 -7.40 0.40
CA ILE A 18 0.33 -7.72 0.28
C ILE A 18 0.52 -9.22 0.52
N THR A 19 0.90 -9.94 -0.53
CA THR A 19 1.16 -11.38 -0.45
C THR A 19 2.65 -11.69 -0.45
N GLU A 20 3.48 -10.75 -0.92
CA GLU A 20 4.90 -10.96 -1.10
C GLU A 20 5.62 -9.62 -1.11
N ILE A 21 6.79 -9.55 -0.51
CA ILE A 21 7.61 -8.33 -0.49
C ILE A 21 9.04 -8.70 -0.89
N SER A 22 9.51 -8.12 -2.00
CA SER A 22 10.89 -8.35 -2.45
C SER A 22 11.88 -7.79 -1.44
N ASN A 23 13.00 -8.49 -1.24
CA ASN A 23 14.09 -8.02 -0.38
C ASN A 23 14.69 -6.70 -0.86
N LYS A 24 14.50 -6.38 -2.14
CA LYS A 24 15.00 -5.13 -2.73
C LYS A 24 13.98 -4.02 -2.70
N SER A 25 12.77 -4.29 -2.24
CA SER A 25 11.71 -3.28 -2.17
C SER A 25 11.98 -2.28 -1.05
N PRO A 26 11.73 -0.98 -1.27
CA PRO A 26 11.81 0.00 -0.18
C PRO A 26 10.76 -0.24 0.90
N LEU A 27 9.77 -1.10 0.64
CA LEU A 27 8.74 -1.46 1.60
C LEU A 27 9.19 -2.58 2.55
N LYS A 28 10.31 -3.23 2.26
CA LYS A 28 10.83 -4.30 3.12
C LYS A 28 11.11 -3.77 4.52
N GLY A 29 10.55 -4.43 5.51
CA GLY A 29 10.68 -4.01 6.91
C GLY A 29 9.66 -2.98 7.36
N LEU A 30 8.92 -2.36 6.42
CA LEU A 30 7.89 -1.37 6.74
C LEU A 30 6.49 -1.95 6.65
N LEU A 31 6.28 -2.89 5.73
CA LEU A 31 5.02 -3.60 5.56
C LEU A 31 5.20 -5.07 5.88
N ASN A 32 4.13 -5.69 6.29
CA ASN A 32 4.08 -7.12 6.55
C ASN A 32 3.18 -7.79 5.50
N ILE A 33 3.45 -9.07 5.25
CA ILE A 33 2.57 -9.87 4.41
C ILE A 33 1.19 -9.86 5.06
N ASN A 34 0.15 -9.77 4.24
CA ASN A 34 -1.26 -9.65 4.61
C ASN A 34 -1.69 -8.25 5.06
N ASP A 35 -0.81 -7.26 5.04
CA ASP A 35 -1.25 -5.88 5.15
C ASP A 35 -2.00 -5.51 3.86
N ILE A 36 -2.94 -4.60 3.98
CA ILE A 36 -3.71 -4.13 2.82
C ILE A 36 -3.43 -2.65 2.59
N ILE A 37 -2.89 -2.31 1.43
CA ILE A 37 -2.68 -0.91 1.05
C ILE A 37 -4.01 -0.39 0.51
N ILE A 38 -4.56 0.64 1.13
CA ILE A 38 -5.83 1.23 0.70
C ILE A 38 -5.66 2.52 -0.07
N GLU A 39 -4.62 3.27 0.23
CA GLU A 39 -4.33 4.53 -0.46
C GLU A 39 -2.83 4.77 -0.56
N ALA A 40 -2.42 5.47 -1.61
CA ALA A 40 -1.07 5.99 -1.75
C ALA A 40 -1.21 7.46 -2.18
N ARG A 41 -0.65 8.39 -1.38
CA ARG A 41 -0.78 9.83 -1.58
C ARG A 41 -2.24 10.25 -1.72
N ARG A 42 -3.10 9.64 -0.90
CA ARG A 42 -4.56 9.87 -0.86
C ARG A 42 -5.30 9.40 -2.12
N THR A 43 -4.63 8.64 -2.98
CA THR A 43 -5.24 8.05 -4.16
C THR A 43 -5.59 6.60 -3.85
N PRO A 44 -6.84 6.16 -4.04
CA PRO A 44 -7.22 4.79 -3.76
C PRO A 44 -6.40 3.79 -4.59
N ILE A 45 -5.98 2.70 -3.94
CA ILE A 45 -5.21 1.64 -4.55
C ILE A 45 -6.05 0.37 -4.52
N THR A 46 -6.25 -0.26 -5.68
CA THR A 46 -7.01 -1.50 -5.79
C THR A 46 -6.24 -2.61 -6.48
N LYS A 47 -5.17 -2.26 -7.20
CA LYS A 47 -4.36 -3.22 -7.95
C LYS A 47 -2.90 -2.75 -8.01
N PRO A 48 -1.95 -3.66 -8.27
CA PRO A 48 -0.52 -3.29 -8.28
C PRO A 48 -0.18 -2.15 -9.23
N SER A 49 -0.82 -2.08 -10.40
CA SER A 49 -0.54 -1.03 -11.37
C SER A 49 -0.89 0.36 -10.86
N ASP A 50 -1.87 0.47 -9.95
CA ASP A 50 -2.22 1.76 -9.36
C ASP A 50 -1.05 2.33 -8.57
N LEU A 51 -0.38 1.47 -7.80
CA LEU A 51 0.78 1.87 -7.01
C LEU A 51 1.97 2.19 -7.92
N ASP A 52 2.23 1.36 -8.92
CA ASP A 52 3.31 1.57 -9.87
C ASP A 52 3.18 2.92 -10.60
N ASP A 53 1.96 3.27 -11.00
CA ASP A 53 1.69 4.54 -11.67
C ASP A 53 2.03 5.74 -10.77
N ILE A 54 1.67 5.64 -9.51
CA ILE A 54 1.94 6.71 -8.54
C ILE A 54 3.44 6.87 -8.32
N VAL A 55 4.14 5.75 -8.13
CA VAL A 55 5.60 5.76 -7.93
C VAL A 55 6.30 6.33 -9.16
N GLU A 56 5.88 5.95 -10.36
CA GLU A 56 6.45 6.44 -11.59
C GLU A 56 6.31 7.97 -11.69
N LYS A 57 5.15 8.50 -11.39
CA LYS A 57 4.92 9.94 -11.41
C LYS A 57 5.77 10.66 -10.36
N MET A 58 5.93 10.06 -9.19
CA MET A 58 6.76 10.62 -8.13
C MET A 58 8.22 10.71 -8.55
N VAL A 59 8.74 9.64 -9.16
CA VAL A 59 10.12 9.61 -9.64
C VAL A 59 10.34 10.69 -10.68
N LYS A 60 9.42 10.86 -11.62
CA LYS A 60 9.50 11.89 -12.64
C LYS A 60 9.52 13.31 -12.08
N ARG A 61 8.83 13.53 -10.96
CA ARG A 61 8.77 14.83 -10.29
C ARG A 61 9.92 15.07 -9.32
N GLY A 62 10.70 14.04 -9.05
CA GLY A 62 11.75 14.11 -8.04
C GLY A 62 11.25 14.00 -6.61
N ASP A 63 10.01 13.55 -6.43
CA ASP A 63 9.45 13.30 -5.09
C ASP A 63 10.09 12.05 -4.50
N LYS A 64 10.37 12.07 -3.20
CA LYS A 64 11.09 10.99 -2.54
C LYS A 64 10.30 10.28 -1.46
N ASN A 65 9.25 10.89 -0.94
CA ASN A 65 8.49 10.33 0.16
C ASN A 65 7.09 9.94 -0.28
N LEU A 66 6.78 8.66 -0.11
CA LEU A 66 5.48 8.10 -0.46
C LEU A 66 4.69 7.86 0.81
N LEU A 67 3.54 8.49 0.94
CA LEU A 67 2.64 8.27 2.06
C LEU A 67 1.64 7.18 1.70
N LEU A 68 1.61 6.12 2.50
CA LEU A 68 0.67 5.01 2.34
C LEU A 68 -0.31 4.96 3.50
N SER A 69 -1.55 4.63 3.20
CA SER A 69 -2.55 4.26 4.21
C SER A 69 -2.80 2.78 4.07
N ILE A 70 -2.67 2.04 5.17
CA ILE A 70 -2.84 0.59 5.17
C ILE A 70 -3.78 0.15 6.28
N ILE A 71 -4.30 -1.06 6.14
CA ILE A 71 -4.97 -1.80 7.21
C ILE A 71 -4.09 -2.99 7.53
N ASP A 72 -3.64 -3.09 8.78
CA ASP A 72 -2.74 -4.18 9.17
C ASP A 72 -3.50 -5.45 9.56
N ASN A 73 -2.75 -6.49 9.95
CA ASN A 73 -3.32 -7.77 10.33
C ASN A 73 -4.21 -7.72 11.58
N ASN A 74 -4.07 -6.66 12.37
CA ASN A 74 -4.88 -6.45 13.56
C ASN A 74 -6.09 -5.57 13.27
N ASN A 75 -6.40 -5.37 11.99
CA ASN A 75 -7.52 -4.56 11.54
C ASN A 75 -7.40 -3.09 11.95
N ARG A 76 -6.18 -2.59 12.03
CA ARG A 76 -5.90 -1.21 12.40
C ARG A 76 -5.42 -0.41 11.21
N ARG A 77 -5.93 0.81 11.07
CA ARG A 77 -5.44 1.72 10.05
C ARG A 77 -4.11 2.32 10.49
N ARG A 78 -3.13 2.29 9.59
CA ARG A 78 -1.83 2.88 9.83
C ARG A 78 -1.42 3.73 8.64
N TYR A 79 -0.64 4.76 8.93
CA TYR A 79 -0.08 5.64 7.90
C TYR A 79 1.43 5.48 7.90
N LEU A 80 2.00 5.24 6.74
CA LEU A 80 3.44 5.00 6.60
C LEU A 80 4.06 5.97 5.61
N GLY A 81 5.18 6.57 5.99
CA GLY A 81 6.01 7.33 5.05
C GLY A 81 7.11 6.43 4.53
N VAL A 82 7.18 6.24 3.22
CA VAL A 82 8.16 5.38 2.59
C VAL A 82 9.09 6.21 1.72
N LYS A 83 10.38 6.08 1.93
CA LYS A 83 11.36 6.73 1.08
C LYS A 83 11.61 5.84 -0.14
N ILE A 84 11.30 6.36 -1.33
CA ILE A 84 11.39 5.58 -2.57
C ILE A 84 12.66 5.84 -3.38
N ASN A 85 13.57 6.62 -2.81
CA ASN A 85 14.78 6.95 -3.57
C ASN A 85 16.00 6.94 -2.69
#